data_0dd2043d35bf373b1b5867c90d70d063
#
_entry.id   0dd2043d35bf373b1b5867c90d70d063
#
_cell.length_a   1.000
_cell.length_b   1.000
_cell.length_c   1.000
_cell.angle_alpha   90.00
_cell.angle_beta   90.00
_cell.angle_gamma   90.00
#
_symmetry.space_group_name_H-M   'P 1'
#
loop_
_entity.id
_entity.type
_entity.pdbx_description
1 polymer ?
#
loop_
_entity_poly.entity_id
_entity_poly.type
_entity_poly.pdbx_seq_one_letter_code
_entity_poly.pdbx_strand_id
1 'polypeptide(L)'
;MIYFNDGEILVRNMTAPDAWTIAEGEIEQGWNASAAKYEARLRDHARGKAIALTAEYCGRVAGYISVYLQARSGPYQGKSIPEIVDFGVLEKYRNRGIGTRLMDIAEEIAADFGDTVCLGVGLHSGYGSAQRMYIKRGYVPDGSGVWYGDRVCEPYAECRNDDDLVLYMAKRLK
;
A
#
# COMPACT_ATOMS: atom_id res chain seq x y z
N MET A 1 1.45 17.81 5.89
CA MET A 1 2.08 17.31 7.14
C MET A 1 3.32 16.52 6.76
N ILE A 2 4.40 16.65 7.52
CA ILE A 2 5.63 15.84 7.40
C ILE A 2 5.59 14.82 8.53
N TYR A 3 5.87 13.57 8.22
CA TYR A 3 5.90 12.44 9.17
C TYR A 3 7.32 12.01 9.50
N PHE A 4 8.24 12.19 8.54
CA PHE A 4 9.64 11.81 8.72
C PHE A 4 10.55 12.67 7.83
N ASN A 5 11.74 13.00 8.33
CA ASN A 5 12.80 13.67 7.56
C ASN A 5 14.15 13.41 8.23
N ASP A 6 15.07 12.76 7.53
CA ASP A 6 16.47 12.53 7.97
C ASP A 6 17.51 13.25 7.10
N GLY A 7 17.03 14.09 6.18
CA GLY A 7 17.87 14.80 5.22
C GLY A 7 17.98 14.12 3.85
N GLU A 8 17.83 12.81 3.77
CA GLU A 8 17.78 12.04 2.50
C GLU A 8 16.37 11.59 2.18
N ILE A 9 15.66 11.03 3.15
CA ILE A 9 14.28 10.56 3.02
C ILE A 9 13.34 11.54 3.71
N LEU A 10 12.36 12.04 2.96
CA LEU A 10 11.25 12.83 3.47
C LEU A 10 9.95 12.06 3.23
N VAL A 11 9.14 11.85 4.27
CA VAL A 11 7.78 11.31 4.13
C VAL A 11 6.78 12.37 4.56
N ARG A 12 5.85 12.67 3.67
CA ARG A 12 4.84 13.71 3.85
C ARG A 12 3.49 13.34 3.24
N ASN A 13 2.45 14.11 3.52
CA ASN A 13 1.21 13.98 2.79
C ASN A 13 1.45 14.12 1.28
N MET A 14 0.77 13.27 0.52
CA MET A 14 0.73 13.35 -0.94
C MET A 14 0.09 14.66 -1.38
N THR A 15 0.60 15.25 -2.45
CA THR A 15 0.08 16.48 -3.07
C THR A 15 -0.35 16.20 -4.51
N ALA A 16 -1.11 17.10 -5.12
CA ALA A 16 -1.60 16.90 -6.48
C ALA A 16 -0.49 16.67 -7.54
N PRO A 17 0.66 17.38 -7.51
CA PRO A 17 1.76 17.09 -8.43
C PRO A 17 2.33 15.67 -8.28
N ASP A 18 2.33 15.11 -7.06
CA ASP A 18 2.89 13.79 -6.82
C ASP A 18 2.15 12.70 -7.58
N ALA A 19 0.82 12.84 -7.76
CA ALA A 19 0.00 11.89 -8.51
C ALA A 19 0.52 11.66 -9.93
N TRP A 20 0.91 12.72 -10.59
CA TRP A 20 1.49 12.68 -11.93
C TRP A 20 2.91 12.13 -11.93
N THR A 21 3.76 12.63 -11.01
CA THR A 21 5.15 12.20 -10.90
C THR A 21 5.27 10.71 -10.59
N ILE A 22 4.40 10.18 -9.73
CA ILE A 22 4.34 8.74 -9.41
C ILE A 22 3.92 7.95 -10.65
N ALA A 23 2.83 8.35 -11.31
CA ALA A 23 2.33 7.66 -12.49
C ALA A 23 3.36 7.67 -13.63
N GLU A 24 4.03 8.79 -13.89
CA GLU A 24 5.12 8.88 -14.87
C GLU A 24 6.27 7.93 -14.51
N GLY A 25 6.70 7.90 -13.26
CA GLY A 25 7.76 7.02 -12.80
C GLY A 25 7.41 5.53 -12.93
N GLU A 26 6.15 5.16 -12.72
CA GLU A 26 5.65 3.79 -12.94
C GLU A 26 5.61 3.42 -14.42
N ILE A 27 5.17 4.35 -15.29
CA ILE A 27 5.16 4.15 -16.75
C ILE A 27 6.59 4.00 -17.28
N GLU A 28 7.53 4.85 -16.81
CA GLU A 28 8.95 4.77 -17.20
C GLU A 28 9.58 3.40 -16.91
N GLN A 29 9.14 2.73 -15.85
CA GLN A 29 9.61 1.38 -15.48
C GLN A 29 8.75 0.25 -16.07
N GLY A 30 7.85 0.57 -17.03
CA GLY A 30 7.07 -0.40 -17.79
C GLY A 30 5.77 -0.87 -17.11
N TRP A 31 5.31 -0.19 -16.07
CA TRP A 31 4.05 -0.55 -15.40
C TRP A 31 2.86 0.15 -16.05
N ASN A 32 1.70 -0.52 -16.00
CA ASN A 32 0.45 0.08 -16.42
C ASN A 32 -0.09 0.97 -15.28
N ALA A 33 0.18 2.27 -15.37
CA ALA A 33 -0.15 3.24 -14.34
C ALA A 33 -0.97 4.41 -14.89
N SER A 34 -1.68 5.07 -13.98
CA SER A 34 -2.49 6.24 -14.28
C SER A 34 -2.50 7.21 -13.10
N ALA A 35 -2.33 8.49 -13.36
CA ALA A 35 -2.48 9.55 -12.36
C ALA A 35 -3.85 9.54 -11.68
N ALA A 36 -4.91 9.13 -12.40
CA ALA A 36 -6.28 9.05 -11.89
C ALA A 36 -6.40 8.18 -10.62
N LYS A 37 -5.58 7.12 -10.50
CA LYS A 37 -5.49 6.28 -9.29
C LYS A 37 -5.08 7.13 -8.08
N TYR A 38 -4.00 7.89 -8.19
CA TYR A 38 -3.45 8.70 -7.10
C TYR A 38 -4.30 9.94 -6.80
N GLU A 39 -4.91 10.52 -7.81
CA GLU A 39 -5.92 11.59 -7.64
C GLU A 39 -7.14 11.08 -6.84
N ALA A 40 -7.55 9.83 -7.04
CA ALA A 40 -8.60 9.23 -6.23
C ALA A 40 -8.16 9.11 -4.75
N ARG A 41 -6.91 8.75 -4.47
CA ARG A 41 -6.37 8.73 -3.10
C ARG A 41 -6.32 10.11 -2.47
N LEU A 42 -5.98 11.13 -3.23
CA LEU A 42 -6.02 12.53 -2.78
C LEU A 42 -7.46 12.98 -2.45
N ARG A 43 -8.44 12.60 -3.27
CA ARG A 43 -9.86 12.88 -2.96
C ARG A 43 -10.33 12.19 -1.68
N ASP A 44 -9.89 10.94 -1.46
CA ASP A 44 -10.23 10.21 -0.23
C ASP A 44 -9.51 10.79 0.98
N HIS A 45 -8.26 11.25 0.81
CA HIS A 45 -7.52 11.97 1.84
C HIS A 45 -8.22 13.27 2.25
N ALA A 46 -8.64 14.08 1.27
CA ALA A 46 -9.35 15.33 1.51
C ALA A 46 -10.72 15.13 2.22
N ARG A 47 -11.31 13.94 2.06
CA ARG A 47 -12.58 13.56 2.73
C ARG A 47 -12.37 12.90 4.09
N GLY A 48 -11.15 12.77 4.57
CA GLY A 48 -10.82 12.09 5.83
C GLY A 48 -11.05 10.57 5.82
N LYS A 49 -11.12 9.94 4.63
CA LYS A 49 -11.29 8.48 4.51
C LYS A 49 -9.97 7.73 4.50
N ALA A 50 -8.91 8.41 4.09
CA ALA A 50 -7.57 7.84 3.98
C ALA A 50 -6.50 8.88 4.30
N ILE A 51 -5.29 8.40 4.57
CA ILE A 51 -4.08 9.21 4.63
C ILE A 51 -3.18 8.74 3.50
N ALA A 52 -3.02 9.58 2.47
CA ALA A 52 -2.15 9.30 1.34
C ALA A 52 -0.80 9.98 1.54
N LEU A 53 0.28 9.21 1.41
CA LEU A 53 1.65 9.63 1.67
C LEU A 53 2.52 9.48 0.43
N THR A 54 3.49 10.39 0.32
CA THR A 54 4.59 10.34 -0.64
C THR A 54 5.91 10.33 0.12
N ALA A 55 6.83 9.48 -0.32
CA ALA A 55 8.22 9.53 0.09
C ALA A 55 9.07 10.18 -0.99
N GLU A 56 9.92 11.10 -0.59
CA GLU A 56 10.98 11.66 -1.43
C GLU A 56 12.33 11.07 -1.01
N TYR A 57 13.22 10.92 -1.99
CA TYR A 57 14.63 10.63 -1.76
C TYR A 57 15.48 11.73 -2.41
N CYS A 58 16.26 12.45 -1.61
CA CYS A 58 17.06 13.60 -2.05
C CYS A 58 16.22 14.60 -2.86
N GLY A 59 15.01 14.94 -2.37
CA GLY A 59 14.09 15.90 -2.99
C GLY A 59 13.36 15.42 -4.24
N ARG A 60 13.37 14.10 -4.53
CA ARG A 60 12.65 13.52 -5.67
C ARG A 60 11.65 12.48 -5.21
N VAL A 61 10.44 12.52 -5.73
CA VAL A 61 9.40 11.50 -5.46
C VAL A 61 9.94 10.11 -5.77
N ALA A 62 9.89 9.23 -4.77
CA ALA A 62 10.54 7.93 -4.81
C ALA A 62 9.61 6.77 -4.42
N GLY A 63 8.54 7.05 -3.69
CA GLY A 63 7.60 6.03 -3.24
C GLY A 63 6.30 6.62 -2.69
N TYR A 64 5.35 5.77 -2.43
CA TYR A 64 4.01 6.15 -2.00
C TYR A 64 3.36 5.02 -1.18
N ILE A 65 2.40 5.38 -0.35
CA ILE A 65 1.55 4.47 0.42
C ILE A 65 0.26 5.18 0.82
N SER A 66 -0.82 4.45 0.97
CA SER A 66 -2.08 4.98 1.50
C SER A 66 -2.58 4.12 2.65
N VAL A 67 -3.07 4.77 3.70
CA VAL A 67 -3.74 4.12 4.84
C VAL A 67 -5.20 4.54 4.82
N TYR A 68 -6.09 3.61 4.52
CA TYR A 68 -7.53 3.80 4.70
C TYR A 68 -7.90 3.52 6.15
N LEU A 69 -8.76 4.35 6.72
CA LEU A 69 -9.17 4.23 8.12
C LEU A 69 -10.07 3.02 8.38
N GLN A 70 -10.66 2.47 7.30
CA GLN A 70 -11.45 1.24 7.30
C GLN A 70 -11.19 0.46 6.03
N ALA A 71 -11.08 -0.86 6.14
CA ALA A 71 -10.92 -1.74 5.00
C ALA A 71 -12.12 -1.65 4.04
N ARG A 72 -11.83 -1.54 2.75
CA ARG A 72 -12.80 -1.28 1.70
C ARG A 72 -13.25 -2.52 0.96
N SER A 73 -12.50 -3.58 1.06
CA SER A 73 -12.72 -4.84 0.33
C SER A 73 -12.22 -6.04 1.12
N GLY A 74 -12.52 -7.23 0.60
CA GLY A 74 -12.01 -8.48 1.15
C GLY A 74 -12.60 -8.86 2.52
N PRO A 75 -11.91 -9.74 3.25
CA PRO A 75 -12.40 -10.33 4.51
C PRO A 75 -12.53 -9.32 5.65
N TYR A 76 -11.94 -8.14 5.51
CA TYR A 76 -11.96 -7.08 6.51
C TYR A 76 -12.97 -5.97 6.20
N GLN A 77 -13.65 -6.02 5.04
CA GLN A 77 -14.68 -5.04 4.67
C GLN A 77 -15.76 -4.94 5.73
N GLY A 78 -16.14 -3.71 6.07
CA GLY A 78 -17.16 -3.42 7.08
C GLY A 78 -16.68 -3.64 8.53
N LYS A 79 -15.44 -4.06 8.74
CA LYS A 79 -14.79 -4.07 10.04
C LYS A 79 -14.04 -2.75 10.24
N SER A 80 -14.01 -2.22 11.44
CA SER A 80 -13.25 -0.99 11.78
C SER A 80 -11.76 -1.31 11.89
N ILE A 81 -11.18 -1.82 10.81
CA ILE A 81 -9.76 -2.20 10.71
C ILE A 81 -9.13 -1.35 9.61
N PRO A 82 -8.09 -0.55 9.90
CA PRO A 82 -7.33 0.17 8.88
C PRO A 82 -6.72 -0.74 7.83
N GLU A 83 -6.68 -0.27 6.60
CA GLU A 83 -6.12 -1.01 5.45
C GLU A 83 -4.99 -0.21 4.79
N ILE A 84 -3.83 -0.86 4.62
CA ILE A 84 -2.73 -0.32 3.83
C ILE A 84 -2.94 -0.73 2.37
N VAL A 85 -2.93 0.25 1.47
CA VAL A 85 -3.10 0.05 0.03
C VAL A 85 -2.09 0.85 -0.77
N ASP A 86 -1.91 0.47 -2.03
CA ASP A 86 -1.08 1.20 -3.01
C ASP A 86 0.35 1.48 -2.50
N PHE A 87 0.97 0.53 -1.86
CA PHE A 87 2.35 0.65 -1.42
C PHE A 87 3.32 0.38 -2.57
N GLY A 88 4.18 1.34 -2.87
CA GLY A 88 5.20 1.22 -3.90
C GLY A 88 6.43 2.08 -3.68
N VAL A 89 7.57 1.58 -4.16
CA VAL A 89 8.82 2.32 -4.30
C VAL A 89 9.28 2.16 -5.74
N LEU A 90 9.49 3.30 -6.42
CA LEU A 90 10.00 3.31 -7.79
C LEU A 90 11.34 2.58 -7.88
N GLU A 91 11.53 1.73 -8.90
CA GLU A 91 12.63 0.77 -8.98
C GLU A 91 14.01 1.41 -8.81
N LYS A 92 14.21 2.57 -9.43
CA LYS A 92 15.46 3.36 -9.33
C LYS A 92 15.82 3.81 -7.90
N TYR A 93 14.86 3.74 -6.96
CA TYR A 93 15.05 4.14 -5.55
C TYR A 93 14.94 2.97 -4.57
N ARG A 94 14.81 1.73 -5.05
CA ARG A 94 14.74 0.54 -4.19
C ARG A 94 16.06 0.32 -3.42
N ASN A 95 15.97 -0.48 -2.34
CA ASN A 95 17.10 -0.84 -1.47
C ASN A 95 17.78 0.35 -0.75
N ARG A 96 17.01 1.42 -0.49
CA ARG A 96 17.46 2.63 0.24
C ARG A 96 16.69 2.87 1.55
N GLY A 97 15.94 1.86 2.05
CA GLY A 97 15.17 1.99 3.28
C GLY A 97 13.81 2.67 3.13
N ILE A 98 13.49 3.25 1.96
CA ILE A 98 12.25 4.03 1.73
C ILE A 98 11.00 3.20 2.03
N GLY A 99 10.93 1.97 1.50
CA GLY A 99 9.78 1.09 1.72
C GLY A 99 9.60 0.72 3.19
N THR A 100 10.70 0.49 3.91
CA THR A 100 10.66 0.24 5.36
C THR A 100 10.09 1.44 6.08
N ARG A 101 10.58 2.64 5.78
CA ARG A 101 10.12 3.88 6.41
C ARG A 101 8.65 4.19 6.12
N LEU A 102 8.20 3.99 4.87
CA LEU A 102 6.78 4.14 4.52
C LEU A 102 5.89 3.18 5.32
N MET A 103 6.30 1.92 5.46
CA MET A 103 5.54 0.94 6.24
C MET A 103 5.55 1.25 7.74
N ASP A 104 6.67 1.71 8.32
CA ASP A 104 6.73 2.13 9.73
C ASP A 104 5.68 3.21 10.01
N ILE A 105 5.67 4.26 9.19
CA ILE A 105 4.74 5.38 9.33
C ILE A 105 3.28 4.94 9.09
N ALA A 106 3.05 4.08 8.09
CA ALA A 106 1.71 3.57 7.82
C ALA A 106 1.15 2.74 8.98
N GLU A 107 1.98 1.92 9.62
CA GLU A 107 1.60 1.15 10.81
C GLU A 107 1.39 2.05 12.03
N GLU A 108 2.21 3.09 12.23
CA GLU A 108 2.01 4.10 13.28
C GLU A 108 0.68 4.84 13.08
N ILE A 109 0.37 5.30 11.87
CA ILE A 109 -0.91 5.93 11.54
C ILE A 109 -2.07 4.97 11.79
N ALA A 110 -1.96 3.71 11.35
CA ALA A 110 -3.01 2.71 11.54
C ALA A 110 -3.28 2.45 13.04
N ALA A 111 -2.24 2.51 13.89
CA ALA A 111 -2.35 2.29 15.33
C ALA A 111 -3.18 3.36 16.06
N ASP A 112 -3.37 4.54 15.46
CA ASP A 112 -4.27 5.59 15.97
C ASP A 112 -5.75 5.24 15.78
N PHE A 113 -6.05 4.32 14.81
CA PHE A 113 -7.42 3.95 14.44
C PHE A 113 -7.81 2.53 14.83
N GLY A 114 -6.85 1.70 15.26
CA GLY A 114 -7.12 0.33 15.69
C GLY A 114 -5.89 -0.38 16.24
N ASP A 115 -6.11 -1.56 16.80
CA ASP A 115 -5.04 -2.44 17.30
C ASP A 115 -4.51 -3.41 16.24
N THR A 116 -5.14 -3.40 15.07
CA THR A 116 -4.86 -4.31 13.95
C THR A 116 -4.87 -3.51 12.65
N VAL A 117 -4.00 -3.85 11.74
CA VAL A 117 -3.97 -3.32 10.35
C VAL A 117 -4.00 -4.47 9.37
N CYS A 118 -4.68 -4.30 8.24
CA CYS A 118 -4.74 -5.28 7.17
C CYS A 118 -4.19 -4.74 5.84
N LEU A 119 -3.94 -5.65 4.91
CA LEU A 119 -3.58 -5.37 3.53
C LEU A 119 -3.90 -6.57 2.63
N GLY A 120 -4.03 -6.33 1.34
CA GLY A 120 -4.02 -7.37 0.31
C GLY A 120 -2.69 -7.35 -0.43
N VAL A 121 -2.14 -8.52 -0.74
CA VAL A 121 -0.92 -8.66 -1.53
C VAL A 121 -1.15 -9.55 -2.74
N GLY A 122 -0.72 -9.10 -3.93
CA GLY A 122 -0.77 -9.91 -5.14
C GLY A 122 0.09 -11.16 -5.05
N LEU A 123 -0.25 -12.17 -5.83
CA LEU A 123 0.39 -13.49 -5.75
C LEU A 123 1.43 -13.72 -6.84
N HIS A 124 1.42 -12.98 -7.94
CA HIS A 124 2.44 -13.14 -8.97
C HIS A 124 3.83 -12.65 -8.52
N SER A 125 4.87 -13.07 -9.20
CA SER A 125 6.27 -12.85 -8.82
C SER A 125 6.67 -11.37 -8.65
N GLY A 126 5.95 -10.44 -9.29
CA GLY A 126 6.15 -8.99 -9.13
C GLY A 126 5.96 -8.50 -7.69
N TYR A 127 5.15 -9.20 -6.90
CA TYR A 127 4.90 -8.90 -5.48
C TYR A 127 5.84 -9.63 -4.50
N GLY A 128 6.78 -10.46 -4.99
CA GLY A 128 7.59 -11.31 -4.13
C GLY A 128 8.41 -10.57 -3.07
N SER A 129 8.89 -9.36 -3.35
CA SER A 129 9.59 -8.53 -2.37
C SER A 129 8.65 -8.00 -1.29
N ALA A 130 7.44 -7.57 -1.67
CA ALA A 130 6.39 -7.10 -0.76
C ALA A 130 5.90 -8.25 0.14
N GLN A 131 5.63 -9.42 -0.44
CA GLN A 131 5.24 -10.62 0.32
C GLN A 131 6.25 -10.93 1.44
N ARG A 132 7.57 -10.98 1.09
CA ARG A 132 8.63 -11.21 2.08
C ARG A 132 8.71 -10.11 3.14
N MET A 133 8.52 -8.85 2.75
CA MET A 133 8.52 -7.73 3.69
C MET A 133 7.37 -7.86 4.68
N TYR A 134 6.16 -8.11 4.23
CA TYR A 134 4.99 -8.22 5.11
C TYR A 134 5.13 -9.37 6.10
N ILE A 135 5.59 -10.55 5.65
CA ILE A 135 5.85 -11.69 6.56
C ILE A 135 6.90 -11.30 7.61
N LYS A 136 8.02 -10.68 7.22
CA LYS A 136 9.06 -10.22 8.17
C LYS A 136 8.56 -9.19 9.15
N ARG A 137 7.57 -8.40 8.78
CA ARG A 137 6.92 -7.40 9.64
C ARG A 137 5.85 -8.00 10.56
N GLY A 138 5.55 -9.29 10.44
CA GLY A 138 4.60 -10.00 11.28
C GLY A 138 3.16 -10.01 10.77
N TYR A 139 2.95 -9.68 9.49
CA TYR A 139 1.66 -9.91 8.84
C TYR A 139 1.44 -11.40 8.64
N VAL A 140 0.25 -11.88 8.94
CA VAL A 140 -0.16 -13.26 8.74
C VAL A 140 -1.39 -13.33 7.85
N PRO A 141 -1.52 -14.36 6.98
CA PRO A 141 -2.73 -14.57 6.21
C PRO A 141 -3.96 -14.71 7.10
N ASP A 142 -5.10 -14.18 6.66
CA ASP A 142 -6.35 -14.22 7.41
C ASP A 142 -7.03 -15.60 7.46
N GLY A 143 -6.60 -16.51 6.62
CA GLY A 143 -7.11 -17.88 6.53
C GLY A 143 -8.33 -18.04 5.61
N SER A 144 -8.84 -16.99 4.98
CA SER A 144 -9.98 -17.07 4.06
C SER A 144 -9.62 -17.63 2.67
N GLY A 145 -8.32 -17.83 2.41
CA GLY A 145 -7.83 -18.29 1.11
C GLY A 145 -7.50 -17.15 0.17
N VAL A 146 -7.47 -17.45 -1.11
CA VAL A 146 -7.13 -16.53 -2.18
C VAL A 146 -8.38 -15.82 -2.68
N TRP A 147 -8.28 -14.51 -2.92
CA TRP A 147 -9.34 -13.69 -3.45
C TRP A 147 -9.03 -13.27 -4.89
N TYR A 148 -10.05 -13.19 -5.72
CA TYR A 148 -9.98 -12.58 -7.04
C TYR A 148 -11.04 -11.48 -7.15
N GLY A 149 -10.59 -10.26 -7.32
CA GLY A 149 -11.45 -9.09 -7.17
C GLY A 149 -12.01 -9.01 -5.75
N ASP A 150 -13.34 -9.12 -5.61
CA ASP A 150 -14.07 -8.99 -4.35
C ASP A 150 -14.62 -10.32 -3.79
N ARG A 151 -14.16 -11.46 -4.31
CA ARG A 151 -14.63 -12.81 -3.95
C ARG A 151 -13.50 -13.77 -3.65
N VAL A 152 -13.74 -14.68 -2.72
CA VAL A 152 -12.87 -15.85 -2.50
C VAL A 152 -12.86 -16.72 -3.77
N CYS A 153 -11.67 -17.13 -4.22
CA CYS A 153 -11.55 -18.17 -5.23
C CYS A 153 -11.93 -19.52 -4.61
N GLU A 154 -12.90 -20.20 -5.21
CA GLU A 154 -13.25 -21.54 -4.80
C GLU A 154 -12.05 -22.51 -5.01
N PRO A 155 -11.87 -23.50 -4.15
CA PRO A 155 -10.85 -24.52 -4.35
C PRO A 155 -10.96 -25.16 -5.74
N TYR A 156 -9.81 -25.27 -6.43
CA TYR A 156 -9.69 -25.84 -7.79
C TYR A 156 -10.34 -25.00 -8.90
N ALA A 157 -10.88 -23.78 -8.60
CA ALA A 157 -11.35 -22.88 -9.62
C ALA A 157 -10.18 -22.30 -10.45
N GLU A 158 -10.44 -22.03 -11.71
CA GLU A 158 -9.50 -21.29 -12.56
C GLU A 158 -9.48 -19.82 -12.17
N CYS A 159 -8.30 -19.26 -11.88
CA CYS A 159 -8.09 -17.86 -11.57
C CYS A 159 -6.97 -17.30 -12.44
N ARG A 160 -7.10 -16.03 -12.82
CA ARG A 160 -6.04 -15.34 -13.54
C ARG A 160 -4.99 -14.82 -12.54
N ASN A 161 -3.72 -15.06 -12.83
CA ASN A 161 -2.59 -14.62 -12.01
C ASN A 161 -2.17 -13.20 -12.38
N ASP A 162 -3.02 -12.24 -12.09
CA ASP A 162 -2.82 -10.80 -12.29
C ASP A 162 -2.91 -10.03 -10.96
N ASP A 163 -3.02 -8.69 -11.01
CA ASP A 163 -3.06 -7.83 -9.83
C ASP A 163 -4.31 -7.99 -8.97
N ASP A 164 -5.38 -8.61 -9.52
CA ASP A 164 -6.63 -8.85 -8.81
C ASP A 164 -6.62 -10.18 -8.01
N LEU A 165 -5.60 -11.02 -8.22
CA LEU A 165 -5.42 -12.25 -7.44
C LEU A 165 -4.61 -11.94 -6.18
N VAL A 166 -5.27 -11.87 -5.03
CA VAL A 166 -4.68 -11.39 -3.79
C VAL A 166 -4.84 -12.35 -2.61
N LEU A 167 -3.90 -12.26 -1.69
CA LEU A 167 -3.96 -12.86 -0.36
C LEU A 167 -4.10 -11.73 0.67
N TYR A 168 -5.15 -11.79 1.49
CA TYR A 168 -5.32 -10.83 2.57
C TYR A 168 -4.54 -11.25 3.81
N MET A 169 -3.92 -10.26 4.42
CA MET A 169 -3.08 -10.43 5.60
C MET A 169 -3.40 -9.36 6.63
N ALA A 170 -3.17 -9.68 7.90
CA ALA A 170 -3.29 -8.71 8.98
C ALA A 170 -2.13 -8.82 9.95
N LYS A 171 -1.89 -7.71 10.66
CA LYS A 171 -0.91 -7.60 11.73
C LYS A 171 -1.54 -6.94 12.94
N ARG A 172 -1.32 -7.49 14.14
CA ARG A 172 -1.65 -6.82 15.38
C ARG A 172 -0.57 -5.78 15.69
N LEU A 173 -0.99 -4.55 16.02
CA LEU A 173 -0.09 -3.41 16.26
C LEU A 173 0.20 -3.19 17.75
N LYS A 174 -0.70 -3.66 18.62
CA LYS A 174 -0.63 -3.49 20.09
C LYS A 174 -0.87 -4.81 20.81
#